data_f3c1d236c293eeb2b2f594cf85f8368c
#
_entry.id   f3c1d236c293eeb2b2f594cf85f8368c
#
_cell.length_a   1.000
_cell.length_b   1.000
_cell.length_c   1.000
_cell.angle_alpha   90.00
_cell.angle_beta   90.00
_cell.angle_gamma   90.00
#
_symmetry.space_group_name_H-M   'P 1'
#
loop_
_entity.id
_entity.type
_entity.pdbx_description
1 polymer ?
#
loop_
_entity_poly.entity_id
_entity_poly.type
_entity_poly.pdbx_seq_one_letter_code
_entity_poly.pdbx_strand_id
1 'polypeptide(L)'
;MTTCIFNQRRAGLLVHLSSVPGTHGIGDLGPGAFQVANWIAASGSTLWQMLPIGPVGRGDSPYSATSSFAIEPLFLSLEILAREKLIAPSALRAPIELAHKKTNYAKARAFKWPRFHQAFANFVAMSA
;
A
#
# COMPACT_ATOMS: atom_id res chain seq x y z
N MET A 1 32.17 4.04 5.97
CA MET A 1 31.66 5.39 6.28
C MET A 1 30.25 5.47 5.80
N THR A 2 29.29 5.59 6.71
CA THR A 2 27.88 5.76 6.36
C THR A 2 27.68 7.19 5.86
N THR A 3 27.52 7.39 4.58
CA THR A 3 27.27 8.73 4.01
C THR A 3 25.89 9.17 4.47
N CYS A 4 25.82 10.21 5.32
CA CYS A 4 24.56 10.77 5.74
C CYS A 4 23.79 11.27 4.51
N ILE A 5 22.55 10.83 4.33
CA ILE A 5 21.71 11.20 3.18
C ILE A 5 21.46 12.71 3.09
N PHE A 6 21.66 13.45 4.20
CA PHE A 6 21.46 14.90 4.26
C PHE A 6 22.69 15.73 3.88
N ASN A 7 23.84 15.09 3.62
CA ASN A 7 25.08 15.80 3.25
C ASN A 7 25.15 16.18 1.75
N GLN A 8 24.14 15.83 0.97
CA GLN A 8 24.06 16.13 -0.45
C GLN A 8 22.69 16.69 -0.80
N ARG A 9 22.67 17.67 -1.73
CA ARG A 9 21.42 18.16 -2.31
C ARG A 9 20.76 17.04 -3.10
N ARG A 10 19.49 16.75 -2.82
CA ARG A 10 18.71 15.69 -3.46
C ARG A 10 17.37 16.22 -3.93
N ALA A 11 16.86 15.63 -4.98
CA ALA A 11 15.48 15.81 -5.44
C ALA A 11 14.64 14.58 -5.10
N GLY A 12 13.37 14.79 -4.87
CA GLY A 12 12.43 13.71 -4.57
C GLY A 12 11.00 14.07 -4.92
N LEU A 13 10.14 13.07 -4.86
CA LEU A 13 8.71 13.21 -5.07
C LEU A 13 7.98 12.99 -3.75
N LEU A 14 7.02 13.87 -3.44
CA LEU A 14 6.07 13.65 -2.36
C LEU A 14 4.79 13.09 -2.96
N VAL A 15 4.53 11.83 -2.70
CA VAL A 15 3.25 11.16 -3.01
C VAL A 15 2.94 10.14 -1.94
N HIS A 16 1.73 10.21 -1.39
CA HIS A 16 1.32 9.26 -0.38
C HIS A 16 0.99 7.90 -1.00
N LEU A 17 1.26 6.82 -0.26
CA LEU A 17 1.08 5.46 -0.73
C LEU A 17 -0.35 5.17 -1.19
N SER A 18 -1.37 5.71 -0.50
CA SER A 18 -2.77 5.57 -0.90
C SER A 18 -3.10 6.13 -2.28
N SER A 19 -2.24 7.02 -2.81
CA SER A 19 -2.44 7.70 -4.09
C SER A 19 -1.69 7.07 -5.26
N VAL A 20 -0.88 6.03 -5.00
CA VAL A 20 -0.23 5.30 -6.09
C VAL A 20 -1.27 4.47 -6.87
N PRO A 21 -1.00 4.13 -8.14
CA PRO A 21 -1.91 3.30 -8.93
C PRO A 21 -2.22 1.97 -8.23
N GLY A 22 -3.50 1.62 -8.16
CA GLY A 22 -3.98 0.36 -7.58
C GLY A 22 -5.36 0.00 -8.08
N THR A 23 -5.67 -1.29 -8.08
CA THR A 23 -6.92 -1.83 -8.63
C THR A 23 -7.99 -2.08 -7.55
N HIS A 24 -7.64 -1.94 -6.28
CA HIS A 24 -8.48 -2.33 -5.15
C HIS A 24 -9.00 -1.13 -4.33
N GLY A 25 -9.19 0.03 -4.99
CA GLY A 25 -9.77 1.23 -4.39
C GLY A 25 -8.80 2.12 -3.61
N ILE A 26 -7.56 1.69 -3.45
CA ILE A 26 -6.49 2.40 -2.77
C ILE A 26 -5.14 1.93 -3.31
N GLY A 27 -4.14 2.80 -3.33
CA GLY A 27 -2.76 2.39 -3.55
C GLY A 27 -2.21 1.61 -2.35
N ASP A 28 -1.30 0.67 -2.63
CA ASP A 28 -0.70 -0.18 -1.61
C ASP A 28 0.77 -0.52 -1.95
N LEU A 29 1.43 -1.31 -1.09
CA LEU A 29 2.82 -1.76 -1.25
C LEU A 29 2.96 -2.89 -2.30
N GLY A 30 2.15 -2.83 -3.34
CA GLY A 30 2.12 -3.77 -4.45
C GLY A 30 2.78 -3.24 -5.72
N PRO A 31 2.41 -3.80 -6.88
CA PRO A 31 2.99 -3.47 -8.17
C PRO A 31 2.99 -1.97 -8.51
N GLY A 32 1.92 -1.25 -8.14
CA GLY A 32 1.83 0.20 -8.35
C GLY A 32 2.89 0.99 -7.60
N ALA A 33 3.19 0.63 -6.35
CA ALA A 33 4.25 1.27 -5.58
C ALA A 33 5.63 1.01 -6.20
N PHE A 34 5.90 -0.21 -6.66
CA PHE A 34 7.15 -0.52 -7.37
C PHE A 34 7.29 0.26 -8.67
N GLN A 35 6.20 0.42 -9.44
CA GLN A 35 6.21 1.24 -10.65
C GLN A 35 6.54 2.70 -10.34
N VAL A 36 5.95 3.27 -9.29
CA VAL A 36 6.25 4.65 -8.85
C VAL A 36 7.70 4.78 -8.39
N ALA A 37 8.22 3.82 -7.62
CA ALA A 37 9.62 3.83 -7.19
C ALA A 37 10.59 3.77 -8.38
N ASN A 38 10.32 2.91 -9.35
CA ASN A 38 11.12 2.80 -10.59
C ASN A 38 11.05 4.09 -11.41
N TRP A 39 9.89 4.71 -11.50
CA TRP A 39 9.72 5.99 -12.20
C TRP A 39 10.49 7.13 -11.51
N ILE A 40 10.44 7.22 -10.18
CA ILE A 40 11.21 8.17 -9.38
C ILE A 40 12.72 7.99 -9.67
N ALA A 41 13.21 6.76 -9.62
CA ALA A 41 14.60 6.45 -9.91
C ALA A 41 15.00 6.83 -11.36
N ALA A 42 14.16 6.49 -12.35
CA ALA A 42 14.38 6.82 -13.76
C ALA A 42 14.38 8.34 -14.03
N SER A 43 13.64 9.12 -13.22
CA SER A 43 13.65 10.58 -13.30
C SER A 43 14.92 11.25 -12.73
N GLY A 44 15.85 10.47 -12.19
CA GLY A 44 17.04 10.99 -11.50
C GLY A 44 16.79 11.43 -10.06
N SER A 45 15.55 11.28 -9.56
CA SER A 45 15.22 11.56 -8.18
C SER A 45 15.67 10.42 -7.25
N THR A 46 16.03 10.76 -6.01
CA THR A 46 16.61 9.80 -5.07
C THR A 46 15.80 9.65 -3.77
N LEU A 47 14.69 10.39 -3.66
CA LEU A 47 13.85 10.38 -2.49
C LEU A 47 12.38 10.21 -2.88
N TRP A 48 11.70 9.36 -2.13
CA TRP A 48 10.25 9.28 -2.12
C TRP A 48 9.75 9.65 -0.73
N GLN A 49 9.08 10.79 -0.63
CA GLN A 49 8.47 11.24 0.61
C GLN A 49 7.01 10.79 0.67
N MET A 50 6.61 10.23 1.80
CA MET A 50 5.24 9.81 2.07
C MET A 50 4.70 10.58 3.28
N LEU A 51 3.37 10.72 3.36
CA LEU A 51 2.68 11.09 4.60
C LEU A 51 2.73 9.90 5.58
N PRO A 52 2.37 10.09 6.86
CA PRO A 52 2.31 8.99 7.81
C PRO A 52 1.49 7.81 7.27
N ILE A 53 2.04 6.59 7.39
CA ILE A 53 1.43 5.34 6.87
C ILE A 53 0.75 4.52 7.95
N GLY A 54 0.49 5.11 9.12
CA GLY A 54 -0.22 4.46 10.22
C GLY A 54 -1.71 4.23 9.92
N PRO A 55 -2.37 3.40 10.74
CA PRO A 55 -3.79 3.13 10.59
C PRO A 55 -4.60 4.40 10.75
N VAL A 56 -5.34 4.79 9.71
CA VAL A 56 -6.11 6.03 9.73
C VAL A 56 -7.30 5.94 10.67
N GLY A 57 -7.53 7.02 11.41
CA GLY A 57 -8.68 7.19 12.26
C GLY A 57 -9.90 7.72 11.51
N ARG A 58 -10.78 8.37 12.25
CA ARG A 58 -11.99 8.98 11.68
C ARG A 58 -11.60 10.07 10.66
N GLY A 59 -12.20 10.01 9.48
CA GLY A 59 -11.98 10.98 8.40
C GLY A 59 -10.85 10.62 7.45
N ASP A 60 -10.29 9.42 7.56
CA ASP A 60 -9.26 8.84 6.65
C ASP A 60 -8.02 9.73 6.48
N SER A 61 -7.73 10.61 7.45
CA SER A 61 -6.56 11.47 7.42
C SER A 61 -5.32 10.73 7.90
N PRO A 62 -4.22 10.74 7.15
CA PRO A 62 -2.96 10.12 7.58
C PRO A 62 -2.36 10.78 8.83
N TYR A 63 -2.75 12.02 9.13
CA TYR A 63 -2.32 12.73 10.34
C TYR A 63 -3.15 12.39 11.58
N SER A 64 -4.27 11.67 11.42
CA SER A 64 -5.12 11.20 12.52
C SER A 64 -4.92 9.70 12.77
N ALA A 65 -3.66 9.23 12.70
CA ALA A 65 -3.34 7.84 12.91
C ALA A 65 -3.70 7.38 14.34
N THR A 66 -4.28 6.19 14.45
CA THR A 66 -4.63 5.57 15.74
C THR A 66 -3.45 4.85 16.40
N SER A 67 -2.34 4.70 15.68
CA SER A 67 -1.09 4.12 16.18
C SER A 67 0.10 4.77 15.48
N SER A 68 1.15 5.03 16.25
CA SER A 68 2.43 5.53 15.73
C SER A 68 3.37 4.41 15.25
N PHE A 69 3.05 3.14 15.54
CA PHE A 69 3.93 1.99 15.26
C PHE A 69 3.36 1.04 14.22
N ALA A 70 2.04 0.97 14.09
CA ALA A 70 1.39 0.08 13.14
C ALA A 70 1.32 0.73 11.75
N ILE A 71 1.32 -0.11 10.71
CA ILE A 71 1.05 0.30 9.33
C ILE A 71 -0.44 0.08 9.05
N GLU A 72 -1.04 0.95 8.24
CA GLU A 72 -2.43 0.79 7.76
C GLU A 72 -2.57 -0.54 7.00
N PRO A 73 -3.42 -1.47 7.47
CA PRO A 73 -3.55 -2.78 6.82
C PRO A 73 -3.97 -2.72 5.35
N LEU A 74 -4.67 -1.66 4.93
CA LEU A 74 -5.07 -1.46 3.53
C LEU A 74 -3.88 -1.30 2.59
N PHE A 75 -2.69 -1.00 3.11
CA PHE A 75 -1.45 -0.95 2.31
C PHE A 75 -0.82 -2.32 2.05
N LEU A 76 -1.36 -3.41 2.60
CA LEU A 76 -0.99 -4.75 2.18
C LEU A 76 -1.52 -5.02 0.76
N SER A 77 -0.65 -5.51 -0.12
CA SER A 77 -1.01 -5.84 -1.50
C SER A 77 -1.67 -7.22 -1.58
N LEU A 78 -2.86 -7.26 -2.17
CA LEU A 78 -3.53 -8.53 -2.47
C LEU A 78 -2.79 -9.33 -3.53
N GLU A 79 -2.14 -8.66 -4.50
CA GLU A 79 -1.32 -9.32 -5.53
C GLU A 79 -0.14 -10.06 -4.91
N ILE A 80 0.51 -9.48 -3.90
CA ILE A 80 1.59 -10.15 -3.17
C ILE A 80 1.04 -11.34 -2.37
N LEU A 81 -0.09 -11.18 -1.67
CA LEU A 81 -0.72 -12.29 -0.95
C LEU A 81 -1.11 -13.45 -1.87
N ALA A 82 -1.58 -13.15 -3.09
CA ALA A 82 -1.88 -14.17 -4.09
C ALA A 82 -0.61 -14.86 -4.62
N ARG A 83 0.47 -14.11 -4.84
CA ARG A 83 1.78 -14.66 -5.24
C ARG A 83 2.34 -15.59 -4.18
N GLU A 84 2.18 -15.23 -2.91
CA GLU A 84 2.58 -16.06 -1.75
C GLU A 84 1.58 -17.21 -1.47
N LYS A 85 0.57 -17.40 -2.34
CA LYS A 85 -0.47 -18.46 -2.24
C LYS A 85 -1.36 -18.37 -1.00
N LEU A 86 -1.38 -17.22 -0.34
CA LEU A 86 -2.22 -16.97 0.84
C LEU A 86 -3.68 -16.69 0.48
N ILE A 87 -3.95 -16.25 -0.77
CA ILE A 87 -5.29 -16.13 -1.35
C ILE A 87 -5.28 -16.65 -2.80
N ALA A 88 -6.44 -17.07 -3.29
CA ALA A 88 -6.59 -17.49 -4.67
C ALA A 88 -6.46 -16.30 -5.64
N PRO A 89 -5.85 -16.47 -6.84
CA PRO A 89 -5.79 -15.39 -7.86
C PRO A 89 -7.17 -14.84 -8.25
N SER A 90 -8.22 -15.64 -8.19
CA SER A 90 -9.60 -15.20 -8.43
C SER A 90 -10.08 -14.15 -7.41
N ALA A 91 -9.52 -14.13 -6.21
CA ALA A 91 -9.84 -13.14 -5.19
C ALA A 91 -9.36 -11.71 -5.54
N LEU A 92 -8.46 -11.56 -6.53
CA LEU A 92 -7.99 -10.26 -7.04
C LEU A 92 -9.02 -9.54 -7.92
N ARG A 93 -10.07 -10.23 -8.38
CA ARG A 93 -11.09 -9.62 -9.25
C ARG A 93 -11.87 -8.57 -8.45
N ALA A 94 -11.57 -7.31 -8.72
CA ALA A 94 -12.25 -6.17 -8.11
C ALA A 94 -13.43 -5.72 -8.98
N PRO A 95 -14.53 -5.24 -8.37
CA PRO A 95 -15.57 -4.51 -9.08
C PRO A 95 -14.98 -3.27 -9.78
N ILE A 96 -15.57 -2.89 -10.92
CA ILE A 96 -15.08 -1.76 -11.72
C ILE A 96 -15.11 -0.44 -10.93
N GLU A 97 -16.00 -0.34 -9.96
CA GLU A 97 -16.16 0.82 -9.08
C GLU A 97 -14.94 1.07 -8.17
N LEU A 98 -14.09 0.06 -8.00
CA LEU A 98 -12.82 0.20 -7.27
C LEU A 98 -11.67 0.68 -8.17
N ALA A 99 -11.80 0.55 -9.49
CA ALA A 99 -10.80 1.01 -10.46
C ALA A 99 -10.83 2.54 -10.70
N HIS A 100 -11.54 3.30 -9.89
CA HIS A 100 -11.65 4.74 -10.03
C HIS A 100 -10.33 5.46 -9.71
N LYS A 101 -10.14 6.62 -10.36
CA LYS A 101 -8.98 7.50 -10.18
C LYS A 101 -8.86 8.11 -8.78
N LYS A 102 -9.83 7.90 -7.90
CA LYS A 102 -9.90 8.51 -6.57
C LYS A 102 -9.90 7.43 -5.49
N THR A 103 -8.97 7.55 -4.55
CA THR A 103 -8.90 6.69 -3.36
C THR A 103 -10.20 6.70 -2.58
N ASN A 104 -10.65 5.51 -2.18
CA ASN A 104 -11.83 5.34 -1.34
C ASN A 104 -11.55 4.28 -0.25
N TYR A 105 -11.22 4.74 0.94
CA TYR A 105 -10.87 3.88 2.08
C TYR A 105 -12.01 2.95 2.47
N ALA A 106 -13.25 3.42 2.49
CA ALA A 106 -14.40 2.61 2.88
C ALA A 106 -14.61 1.44 1.90
N LYS A 107 -14.61 1.71 0.59
CA LYS A 107 -14.75 0.67 -0.43
C LYS A 107 -13.54 -0.27 -0.45
N ALA A 108 -12.33 0.25 -0.32
CA ALA A 108 -11.12 -0.55 -0.25
C ALA A 108 -11.15 -1.48 0.97
N ARG A 109 -11.59 -0.98 2.13
CA ARG A 109 -11.73 -1.77 3.35
C ARG A 109 -12.76 -2.89 3.18
N ALA A 110 -13.93 -2.58 2.67
CA ALA A 110 -14.97 -3.59 2.41
C ALA A 110 -14.48 -4.70 1.46
N PHE A 111 -13.65 -4.35 0.47
CA PHE A 111 -13.11 -5.31 -0.47
C PHE A 111 -11.91 -6.10 0.09
N LYS A 112 -10.93 -5.43 0.68
CA LYS A 112 -9.66 -6.06 1.11
C LYS A 112 -9.79 -6.85 2.41
N TRP A 113 -10.62 -6.40 3.36
CA TRP A 113 -10.69 -6.99 4.70
C TRP A 113 -11.05 -8.48 4.73
N PRO A 114 -12.10 -8.95 4.02
CA PRO A 114 -12.39 -10.39 3.98
C PRO A 114 -11.23 -11.22 3.42
N ARG A 115 -10.46 -10.66 2.48
CA ARG A 115 -9.29 -11.31 1.87
C ARG A 115 -8.10 -11.40 2.81
N PHE A 116 -7.93 -10.41 3.67
CA PHE A 116 -6.92 -10.45 4.73
C PHE A 116 -7.23 -11.52 5.76
N HIS A 117 -8.49 -11.67 6.17
CA HIS A 117 -8.90 -12.76 7.07
C HIS A 117 -8.65 -14.13 6.44
N GLN A 118 -8.96 -14.30 5.16
CA GLN A 118 -8.68 -15.54 4.45
C GLN A 118 -7.16 -15.82 4.36
N ALA A 119 -6.38 -14.79 4.00
CA ALA A 119 -4.93 -14.91 3.95
C ALA A 119 -4.33 -15.32 5.29
N PHE A 120 -4.80 -14.72 6.37
CA PHE A 120 -4.36 -15.04 7.72
C PHE A 120 -4.71 -16.48 8.11
N ALA A 121 -5.93 -16.94 7.83
CA ALA A 121 -6.34 -18.33 8.10
C ALA A 121 -5.46 -19.33 7.33
N ASN A 122 -5.18 -19.06 6.06
CA ASN A 122 -4.30 -19.89 5.25
C ASN A 122 -2.85 -19.86 5.75
N PHE A 123 -2.34 -18.69 6.15
CA PHE A 123 -1.01 -18.56 6.74
C PHE A 123 -0.85 -19.40 8.00
N VAL A 124 -1.82 -19.35 8.91
CA VAL A 124 -1.81 -20.17 10.14
C VAL A 124 -1.82 -21.66 9.79
N ALA A 125 -2.67 -22.08 8.83
CA ALA A 125 -2.73 -23.48 8.40
C ALA A 125 -1.44 -23.99 7.73
N MET A 126 -0.68 -23.10 7.08
CA MET A 126 0.61 -23.45 6.46
C MET A 126 1.76 -23.49 7.48
N SER A 127 1.60 -22.88 8.63
CA SER A 127 2.63 -22.76 9.68
C SER A 127 2.45 -23.79 10.80
N ALA A 128 1.37 -24.56 10.76
CA ALA A 128 1.06 -25.64 11.72
C ALA A 128 1.58 -26.99 11.23
#